data_a16503b383b84422bcbe1e3ef88a1665
#
_entry.id   a16503b383b84422bcbe1e3ef88a1665
#
_cell.length_a   1.000
_cell.length_b   1.000
_cell.length_c   1.000
_cell.angle_alpha   90.00
_cell.angle_beta   90.00
_cell.angle_gamma   90.00
#
_symmetry.space_group_name_H-M   'P 1'
#
loop_
_entity.id
_entity.type
_entity.pdbx_description
1 polymer ?
#
loop_
_entity_poly.entity_id
_entity_poly.type
_entity_poly.pdbx_seq_one_letter_code
_entity_poly.pdbx_strand_id
1 'polypeptide(L)'
;MCIRDSNRTARKGEWIQGPGMKLVRAIRENCPDTDFIAEDLGFLTPEVQKLVKESGFPGMKVLEFAFDPREPSNYLPDRYPENCICYTGTHDNETLIQWCEGLDAECDAYAREYLGISAADDLADAIIEAGMQSRAQLFIMQMQDYLRLGKEARMNEPGRLLPSNWRWRMLPGAANDVLAAKIAGLTARANRV
;
A
#
# COMPACT_ATOMS: atom_id res chain seq x y z
N MET A 1 -2.09 -12.83 10.25
CA MET A 1 -1.08 -13.52 11.09
C MET A 1 -1.80 -14.52 12.01
N CYS A 2 -1.45 -15.79 11.90
CA CYS A 2 -2.01 -16.80 12.80
C CYS A 2 -1.12 -16.94 14.03
N ILE A 3 -1.58 -16.52 15.20
CA ILE A 3 -0.88 -16.74 16.47
C ILE A 3 -1.17 -18.18 16.89
N ARG A 4 -0.15 -19.05 16.83
CA ARG A 4 -0.26 -20.47 17.17
C ARG A 4 0.51 -20.87 18.42
N ASP A 5 1.06 -19.92 19.17
CA ASP A 5 1.82 -20.25 20.35
C ASP A 5 0.92 -20.42 21.59
N SER A 6 1.42 -21.12 22.57
CA SER A 6 0.74 -21.34 23.86
C SER A 6 0.55 -20.04 24.65
N ASN A 7 1.28 -18.98 24.31
CA ASN A 7 1.26 -17.71 25.02
C ASN A 7 0.26 -16.70 24.43
N ARG A 8 -0.42 -17.05 23.34
CA ARG A 8 -1.35 -16.17 22.61
C ARG A 8 -0.76 -14.81 22.23
N THR A 9 0.55 -14.74 22.04
CA THR A 9 1.28 -13.53 21.68
C THR A 9 2.50 -13.88 20.84
N ALA A 10 2.83 -13.04 19.85
CA ALA A 10 4.03 -13.16 19.03
C ALA A 10 5.26 -12.41 19.60
N ARG A 11 5.20 -11.93 20.84
CA ARG A 11 6.29 -11.15 21.47
C ARG A 11 7.57 -11.95 21.72
N LYS A 12 7.46 -13.27 21.83
CA LYS A 12 8.60 -14.19 21.98
C LYS A 12 8.59 -15.11 20.77
N GLY A 13 9.56 -15.00 19.93
CA GLY A 13 9.71 -15.82 18.74
C GLY A 13 11.16 -15.86 18.29
N GLU A 14 11.47 -16.80 17.41
CA GLU A 14 12.77 -16.93 16.77
C GLU A 14 12.62 -16.80 15.26
N TRP A 15 13.59 -16.17 14.62
CA TRP A 15 13.66 -16.15 13.17
C TRP A 15 14.20 -17.49 12.70
N ILE A 16 13.37 -18.24 12.01
CA ILE A 16 13.77 -19.53 11.41
C ILE A 16 13.99 -19.31 9.92
N GLN A 17 15.13 -19.82 9.42
CA GLN A 17 15.44 -19.70 8.00
C GLN A 17 14.46 -20.51 7.16
N GLY A 18 13.73 -19.80 6.28
CA GLY A 18 12.85 -20.40 5.30
C GLY A 18 13.60 -20.91 4.05
N PRO A 19 12.87 -21.43 3.05
CA PRO A 19 13.46 -21.98 1.83
C PRO A 19 14.15 -20.95 0.92
N GLY A 20 13.89 -19.65 1.12
CA GLY A 20 14.51 -18.57 0.39
C GLY A 20 14.41 -18.74 -1.13
N MET A 21 15.51 -18.55 -1.84
CA MET A 21 15.58 -18.64 -3.30
C MET A 21 15.23 -20.02 -3.89
N LYS A 22 15.18 -21.10 -3.07
CA LYS A 22 14.66 -22.40 -3.55
C LYS A 22 13.18 -22.29 -3.91
N LEU A 23 12.39 -21.60 -3.06
CA LEU A 23 10.98 -21.36 -3.33
C LEU A 23 10.80 -20.49 -4.58
N VAL A 24 11.56 -19.41 -4.70
CA VAL A 24 11.48 -18.49 -5.86
C VAL A 24 11.76 -19.23 -7.16
N ARG A 25 12.81 -20.08 -7.19
CA ARG A 25 13.12 -20.91 -8.36
C ARG A 25 11.99 -21.88 -8.71
N ALA A 26 11.49 -22.61 -7.71
CA ALA A 26 10.37 -23.53 -7.92
C ALA A 26 9.11 -22.82 -8.43
N ILE A 27 8.80 -21.62 -7.92
CA ILE A 27 7.69 -20.80 -8.42
C ILE A 27 7.90 -20.47 -9.90
N ARG A 28 9.06 -19.96 -10.30
CA ARG A 28 9.35 -19.60 -11.68
C ARG A 28 9.32 -20.80 -12.64
N GLU A 29 9.80 -21.95 -12.20
CA GLU A 29 9.80 -23.18 -12.98
C GLU A 29 8.39 -23.74 -13.22
N ASN A 30 7.52 -23.62 -12.23
CA ASN A 30 6.17 -24.19 -12.30
C ASN A 30 5.08 -23.20 -12.73
N CYS A 31 5.35 -21.90 -12.67
CA CYS A 31 4.43 -20.84 -13.03
C CYS A 31 5.13 -19.78 -13.92
N PRO A 32 5.68 -20.18 -15.09
CA PRO A 32 6.53 -19.29 -15.91
C PRO A 32 5.78 -18.06 -16.46
N ASP A 33 4.47 -18.20 -16.70
CA ASP A 33 3.62 -17.16 -17.31
C ASP A 33 2.84 -16.35 -16.25
N THR A 34 3.30 -16.37 -14.98
CA THR A 34 2.61 -15.68 -13.88
C THR A 34 3.52 -14.61 -13.30
N ASP A 35 2.98 -13.40 -13.17
CA ASP A 35 3.63 -12.32 -12.44
C ASP A 35 3.39 -12.46 -10.94
N PHE A 36 4.44 -12.15 -10.15
CA PHE A 36 4.40 -12.22 -8.70
C PHE A 36 4.82 -10.90 -8.09
N ILE A 37 4.14 -10.51 -7.02
CA ILE A 37 4.49 -9.36 -6.19
C ILE A 37 4.96 -9.90 -4.84
N ALA A 38 6.11 -9.43 -4.37
CA ALA A 38 6.60 -9.76 -3.04
C ALA A 38 5.96 -8.81 -2.01
N GLU A 39 5.20 -9.37 -1.08
CA GLU A 39 4.78 -8.58 0.08
C GLU A 39 5.96 -8.45 1.05
N ASP A 40 6.61 -7.30 1.01
CA ASP A 40 7.76 -6.92 1.84
C ASP A 40 7.41 -5.80 2.82
N LEU A 41 6.25 -5.92 3.46
CA LEU A 41 5.77 -4.97 4.46
C LEU A 41 6.20 -5.36 5.89
N GLY A 42 6.25 -4.39 6.80
CA GLY A 42 6.60 -4.59 8.20
C GLY A 42 8.11 -4.57 8.47
N PHE A 43 8.57 -5.35 9.45
CA PHE A 43 9.96 -5.36 9.87
C PHE A 43 10.83 -6.17 8.90
N LEU A 44 11.64 -5.49 8.11
CA LEU A 44 12.52 -6.10 7.11
C LEU A 44 13.95 -6.23 7.64
N THR A 45 14.42 -7.47 7.81
CA THR A 45 15.85 -7.71 8.06
C THR A 45 16.65 -7.57 6.75
N PRO A 46 17.98 -7.33 6.83
CA PRO A 46 18.83 -7.29 5.64
C PRO A 46 18.73 -8.53 4.75
N GLU A 47 18.54 -9.71 5.35
CA GLU A 47 18.38 -10.98 4.64
C GLU A 47 17.07 -11.01 3.84
N VAL A 48 15.98 -10.51 4.39
CA VAL A 48 14.68 -10.39 3.69
C VAL A 48 14.79 -9.41 2.53
N GLN A 49 15.39 -8.24 2.75
CA GLN A 49 15.62 -7.26 1.68
C GLN A 49 16.48 -7.85 0.54
N LYS A 50 17.53 -8.61 0.90
CA LYS A 50 18.35 -9.32 -0.07
C LYS A 50 17.53 -10.34 -0.85
N LEU A 51 16.70 -11.13 -0.17
CA LEU A 51 15.84 -12.13 -0.82
C LEU A 51 14.86 -11.49 -1.81
N VAL A 52 14.20 -10.40 -1.43
CA VAL A 52 13.30 -9.66 -2.33
C VAL A 52 14.06 -9.17 -3.56
N LYS A 53 15.24 -8.57 -3.37
CA LYS A 53 16.08 -8.10 -4.48
C LYS A 53 16.52 -9.26 -5.40
N GLU A 54 16.97 -10.37 -4.85
CA GLU A 54 17.44 -11.55 -5.62
C GLU A 54 16.28 -12.28 -6.30
N SER A 55 15.08 -12.23 -5.73
CA SER A 55 13.88 -12.78 -6.36
C SER A 55 13.53 -12.06 -7.67
N GLY A 56 13.88 -10.78 -7.80
CA GLY A 56 13.45 -9.94 -8.91
C GLY A 56 11.94 -9.66 -8.95
N PHE A 57 11.19 -10.11 -7.94
CA PHE A 57 9.79 -9.75 -7.80
C PHE A 57 9.67 -8.30 -7.32
N PRO A 58 8.75 -7.50 -7.85
CA PRO A 58 8.50 -6.16 -7.33
C PRO A 58 8.01 -6.24 -5.88
N GLY A 59 8.60 -5.42 -5.02
CA GLY A 59 8.12 -5.22 -3.66
C GLY A 59 6.98 -4.20 -3.60
N MET A 60 6.40 -4.03 -2.41
CA MET A 60 5.27 -3.14 -2.18
C MET A 60 5.72 -1.81 -1.55
N LYS A 61 5.09 -0.73 -1.97
CA LYS A 61 5.21 0.61 -1.39
C LYS A 61 3.83 1.14 -1.05
N VAL A 62 3.59 1.43 0.23
CA VAL A 62 2.29 1.88 0.73
C VAL A 62 2.42 3.35 1.15
N LEU A 63 1.64 4.23 0.53
CA LEU A 63 1.70 5.68 0.76
C LEU A 63 1.27 6.06 2.17
N GLU A 64 0.33 5.34 2.77
CA GLU A 64 -0.07 5.56 4.16
C GLU A 64 1.06 5.32 5.18
N PHE A 65 2.16 4.68 4.80
CA PHE A 65 3.36 4.50 5.64
C PHE A 65 4.45 5.54 5.37
N ALA A 66 4.21 6.50 4.46
CA ALA A 66 5.25 7.40 3.98
C ALA A 66 5.48 8.61 4.90
N PHE A 67 4.42 9.13 5.51
CA PHE A 67 4.39 10.50 6.02
C PHE A 67 4.46 10.59 7.56
N ASP A 68 5.35 9.82 8.18
CA ASP A 68 5.72 9.98 9.58
C ASP A 68 7.13 10.59 9.68
N PRO A 69 7.28 11.84 10.13
CA PRO A 69 8.60 12.50 10.21
C PRO A 69 9.49 11.95 11.33
N ARG A 70 8.92 11.18 12.26
CA ARG A 70 9.64 10.62 13.42
C ARG A 70 10.49 9.42 13.04
N GLU A 71 10.24 8.80 11.87
CA GLU A 71 10.96 7.63 11.40
C GLU A 71 11.46 7.81 9.96
N PRO A 72 12.68 7.32 9.62
CA PRO A 72 13.14 7.28 8.24
C PRO A 72 12.21 6.42 7.40
N SER A 73 11.54 7.00 6.41
CA SER A 73 10.61 6.27 5.55
C SER A 73 11.21 5.91 4.20
N ASN A 74 11.15 4.64 3.84
CA ASN A 74 11.44 4.13 2.49
C ASN A 74 10.18 4.10 1.61
N TYR A 75 9.07 4.64 2.12
CA TYR A 75 7.78 4.70 1.44
C TYR A 75 7.50 6.06 0.77
N LEU A 76 8.42 7.03 0.88
CA LEU A 76 8.30 8.29 0.16
C LEU A 76 8.47 8.07 -1.35
N PRO A 77 7.58 8.60 -2.19
CA PRO A 77 7.54 8.34 -3.65
C PRO A 77 8.84 8.62 -4.41
N ASP A 78 9.60 9.63 -3.99
CA ASP A 78 10.89 9.99 -4.60
C ASP A 78 11.99 8.94 -4.35
N ARG A 79 11.82 8.05 -3.37
CA ARG A 79 12.78 7.00 -3.00
C ARG A 79 12.47 5.64 -3.62
N TYR A 80 11.41 5.53 -4.40
CA TYR A 80 11.01 4.24 -4.96
C TYR A 80 12.02 3.71 -5.98
N PRO A 81 12.36 2.41 -5.91
CA PRO A 81 12.96 1.73 -7.06
C PRO A 81 11.91 1.60 -8.18
N GLU A 82 12.35 1.43 -9.41
CA GLU A 82 11.43 1.16 -10.53
C GLU A 82 10.69 -0.17 -10.34
N ASN A 83 11.40 -1.21 -9.87
CA ASN A 83 10.83 -2.53 -9.62
C ASN A 83 10.05 -2.57 -8.29
N CYS A 84 8.95 -1.85 -8.22
CA CYS A 84 8.01 -1.92 -7.09
C CYS A 84 6.59 -1.62 -7.56
N ILE A 85 5.63 -1.95 -6.70
CA ILE A 85 4.22 -1.61 -6.86
C ILE A 85 3.86 -0.61 -5.77
N CYS A 86 3.31 0.53 -6.15
CA CYS A 86 2.82 1.55 -5.24
C CYS A 86 1.33 1.35 -4.96
N TYR A 87 0.95 1.48 -3.70
CA TYR A 87 -0.44 1.44 -3.22
C TYR A 87 -0.75 2.70 -2.42
N THR A 88 -1.99 3.19 -2.45
CA THR A 88 -2.46 4.14 -1.43
C THR A 88 -2.45 3.47 -0.06
N GLY A 89 -3.20 2.41 0.07
CA GLY A 89 -3.28 1.46 1.17
C GLY A 89 -3.66 0.09 0.63
N THR A 90 -3.52 -0.96 1.43
CA THR A 90 -3.98 -2.31 1.12
C THR A 90 -5.35 -2.56 1.76
N HIS A 91 -5.91 -3.76 1.58
CA HIS A 91 -7.15 -4.16 2.25
C HIS A 91 -7.06 -4.15 3.78
N ASP A 92 -5.87 -4.18 4.35
CA ASP A 92 -5.61 -4.15 5.79
C ASP A 92 -5.44 -2.73 6.33
N ASN A 93 -5.21 -1.77 5.45
CA ASN A 93 -5.08 -0.37 5.80
C ASN A 93 -6.46 0.31 5.93
N GLU A 94 -6.45 1.56 6.29
CA GLU A 94 -7.62 2.43 6.24
C GLU A 94 -7.99 2.75 4.79
N THR A 95 -9.13 3.41 4.56
CA THR A 95 -9.31 4.14 3.32
C THR A 95 -8.47 5.41 3.38
N LEU A 96 -8.02 5.92 2.25
CA LEU A 96 -7.18 7.12 2.24
C LEU A 96 -7.84 8.33 2.91
N ILE A 97 -9.15 8.49 2.77
CA ILE A 97 -9.90 9.55 3.46
C ILE A 97 -9.86 9.35 4.97
N GLN A 98 -10.13 8.12 5.45
CA GLN A 98 -10.07 7.80 6.88
C GLN A 98 -8.66 8.06 7.44
N TRP A 99 -7.63 7.67 6.69
CA TRP A 99 -6.24 7.87 7.09
C TRP A 99 -5.89 9.37 7.17
N CYS A 100 -6.26 10.18 6.17
CA CYS A 100 -6.04 11.63 6.19
C CYS A 100 -6.73 12.29 7.40
N GLU A 101 -7.96 11.89 7.72
CA GLU A 101 -8.72 12.40 8.87
C GLU A 101 -8.10 11.97 10.21
N GLY A 102 -7.37 10.86 10.24
CA GLY A 102 -6.74 10.30 11.43
C GLY A 102 -5.32 10.81 11.71
N LEU A 103 -4.73 11.59 10.81
CA LEU A 103 -3.38 12.11 10.99
C LEU A 103 -3.28 13.05 12.19
N ASP A 104 -2.19 12.94 12.93
CA ASP A 104 -1.82 13.99 13.88
C ASP A 104 -1.27 15.23 13.14
N ALA A 105 -1.22 16.35 13.83
CA ALA A 105 -0.81 17.62 13.23
C ALA A 105 0.62 17.62 12.68
N GLU A 106 1.52 16.81 13.25
CA GLU A 106 2.92 16.72 12.81
C GLU A 106 3.01 15.94 11.50
N CYS A 107 2.30 14.82 11.38
CA CYS A 107 2.24 14.01 10.17
C CYS A 107 1.50 14.75 9.04
N ASP A 108 0.38 15.45 9.33
CA ASP A 108 -0.33 16.26 8.32
C ASP A 108 0.56 17.38 7.78
N ALA A 109 1.24 18.11 8.68
CA ALA A 109 2.15 19.19 8.26
C ALA A 109 3.30 18.66 7.40
N TYR A 110 3.91 17.54 7.80
CA TYR A 110 4.98 16.90 7.05
C TYR A 110 4.53 16.41 5.67
N ALA A 111 3.36 15.77 5.60
CA ALA A 111 2.81 15.30 4.33
C ALA A 111 2.58 16.48 3.36
N ARG A 112 1.99 17.58 3.85
CA ARG A 112 1.74 18.78 3.04
C ARG A 112 3.02 19.45 2.59
N GLU A 113 4.00 19.59 3.47
CA GLU A 113 5.32 20.15 3.12
C GLU A 113 6.01 19.31 2.03
N TYR A 114 6.04 17.98 2.22
CA TYR A 114 6.63 17.07 1.25
C TYR A 114 5.94 17.12 -0.12
N LEU A 115 4.60 17.20 -0.14
CA LEU A 115 3.80 17.28 -1.36
C LEU A 115 3.74 18.67 -1.98
N GLY A 116 4.27 19.69 -1.27
CA GLY A 116 4.27 21.08 -1.75
C GLY A 116 2.87 21.70 -1.83
N ILE A 117 1.96 21.31 -0.95
CA ILE A 117 0.57 21.77 -0.91
C ILE A 117 0.27 22.59 0.35
N SER A 118 -0.76 23.42 0.28
CA SER A 118 -1.24 24.23 1.40
C SER A 118 -2.31 23.51 2.24
N ALA A 119 -2.69 24.11 3.37
CA ALA A 119 -3.79 23.60 4.20
C ALA A 119 -5.17 23.67 3.49
N ALA A 120 -5.30 24.47 2.44
CA ALA A 120 -6.53 24.58 1.67
C ALA A 120 -6.68 23.50 0.60
N ASP A 121 -5.58 22.80 0.27
CA ASP A 121 -5.56 21.78 -0.75
C ASP A 121 -6.02 20.43 -0.20
N ASP A 122 -6.55 19.58 -1.06
CA ASP A 122 -7.00 18.24 -0.69
C ASP A 122 -5.79 17.28 -0.57
N LEU A 123 -5.50 16.83 0.64
CA LEU A 123 -4.37 15.96 0.92
C LEU A 123 -4.48 14.60 0.23
N ALA A 124 -5.69 14.02 0.21
CA ALA A 124 -5.89 12.71 -0.41
C ALA A 124 -5.67 12.76 -1.94
N ASP A 125 -6.16 13.81 -2.61
CA ASP A 125 -5.91 13.99 -4.05
C ASP A 125 -4.42 14.21 -4.34
N ALA A 126 -3.70 14.95 -3.50
CA ALA A 126 -2.26 15.15 -3.65
C ALA A 126 -1.45 13.85 -3.45
N ILE A 127 -1.84 13.01 -2.49
CA ILE A 127 -1.23 11.69 -2.26
C ILE A 127 -1.47 10.76 -3.47
N ILE A 128 -2.69 10.75 -4.01
CA ILE A 128 -3.01 9.99 -5.22
C ILE A 128 -2.15 10.45 -6.40
N GLU A 129 -2.02 11.76 -6.57
CA GLU A 129 -1.20 12.32 -7.65
C GLU A 129 0.28 11.95 -7.48
N ALA A 130 0.82 12.02 -6.26
CA ALA A 130 2.20 11.59 -5.96
C ALA A 130 2.42 10.10 -6.26
N GLY A 131 1.45 9.24 -5.92
CA GLY A 131 1.49 7.82 -6.27
C GLY A 131 1.46 7.58 -7.77
N MET A 132 0.59 8.29 -8.49
CA MET A 132 0.48 8.24 -9.94
C MET A 132 1.79 8.71 -10.63
N GLN A 133 2.46 9.73 -10.11
CA GLN A 133 3.70 10.27 -10.67
C GLN A 133 4.96 9.51 -10.22
N SER A 134 4.83 8.58 -9.27
CA SER A 134 5.95 7.82 -8.75
C SER A 134 6.62 6.94 -9.83
N ARG A 135 7.85 6.48 -9.55
CA ARG A 135 8.59 5.59 -10.46
C ARG A 135 8.15 4.12 -10.41
N ALA A 136 7.19 3.77 -9.54
CA ALA A 136 6.69 2.42 -9.42
C ALA A 136 6.14 1.89 -10.75
N GLN A 137 6.37 0.62 -11.07
CA GLN A 137 5.86 0.00 -12.31
C GLN A 137 4.33 0.05 -12.39
N LEU A 138 3.68 -0.18 -11.26
CA LEU A 138 2.22 -0.09 -11.13
C LEU A 138 1.87 0.81 -9.97
N PHE A 139 0.73 1.48 -10.09
CA PHE A 139 0.04 2.15 -8.99
C PHE A 139 -1.33 1.49 -8.82
N ILE A 140 -1.57 0.91 -7.66
CA ILE A 140 -2.81 0.23 -7.30
C ILE A 140 -3.48 1.02 -6.20
N MET A 141 -4.73 1.39 -6.41
CA MET A 141 -5.52 2.17 -5.48
C MET A 141 -6.85 1.47 -5.21
N GLN A 142 -7.28 1.50 -3.96
CA GLN A 142 -8.58 0.95 -3.58
C GLN A 142 -9.70 1.71 -4.30
N MET A 143 -10.77 1.01 -4.71
CA MET A 143 -11.94 1.67 -5.28
C MET A 143 -12.60 2.63 -4.28
N GLN A 144 -12.51 2.34 -3.00
CA GLN A 144 -12.97 3.20 -1.92
C GLN A 144 -12.31 4.59 -1.95
N ASP A 145 -11.02 4.65 -2.31
CA ASP A 145 -10.28 5.90 -2.38
C ASP A 145 -10.70 6.73 -3.61
N TYR A 146 -10.91 6.07 -4.76
CA TYR A 146 -11.49 6.73 -5.94
C TYR A 146 -12.89 7.29 -5.67
N LEU A 147 -13.68 6.58 -4.86
CA LEU A 147 -15.02 6.99 -4.46
C LEU A 147 -15.02 7.95 -3.26
N ARG A 148 -13.87 8.25 -2.69
CA ARG A 148 -13.68 9.13 -1.54
C ARG A 148 -14.51 8.71 -0.31
N LEU A 149 -14.53 7.41 -0.04
CA LEU A 149 -15.25 6.83 1.08
C LEU A 149 -14.36 6.79 2.33
N GLY A 150 -14.97 7.00 3.48
CA GLY A 150 -14.31 6.99 4.78
C GLY A 150 -14.32 5.61 5.46
N LYS A 151 -14.27 5.65 6.78
CA LYS A 151 -14.18 4.48 7.66
C LYS A 151 -15.22 3.39 7.40
N GLU A 152 -16.41 3.77 6.98
CA GLU A 152 -17.52 2.86 6.69
C GLU A 152 -17.23 1.90 5.53
N ALA A 153 -16.26 2.24 4.70
CA ALA A 153 -15.86 1.45 3.54
C ALA A 153 -14.56 0.66 3.74
N ARG A 154 -13.94 0.73 4.93
CA ARG A 154 -12.73 -0.05 5.23
C ARG A 154 -12.98 -1.54 5.05
N MET A 155 -12.08 -2.23 4.32
CA MET A 155 -12.24 -3.64 4.00
C MET A 155 -11.95 -4.54 5.19
N ASN A 156 -10.84 -4.31 5.90
CA ASN A 156 -10.40 -5.14 7.01
C ASN A 156 -9.69 -4.33 8.08
N GLU A 157 -9.86 -4.74 9.34
CA GLU A 157 -9.06 -4.25 10.47
C GLU A 157 -8.27 -5.44 11.03
N PRO A 158 -6.93 -5.51 10.80
CA PRO A 158 -6.10 -6.64 11.21
C PRO A 158 -6.11 -6.87 12.72
N GLY A 159 -6.06 -8.15 13.12
CA GLY A 159 -6.02 -8.53 14.53
C GLY A 159 -7.35 -8.40 15.27
N ARG A 160 -8.43 -7.98 14.60
CA ARG A 160 -9.78 -7.84 15.16
C ARG A 160 -10.78 -8.67 14.37
N LEU A 161 -11.66 -9.37 15.09
CA LEU A 161 -12.79 -10.09 14.49
C LEU A 161 -14.02 -9.18 14.52
N LEU A 162 -14.16 -8.36 13.48
CA LEU A 162 -15.28 -7.43 13.35
C LEU A 162 -16.32 -7.95 12.36
N PRO A 163 -17.62 -7.71 12.61
CA PRO A 163 -18.68 -8.08 11.66
C PRO A 163 -18.56 -7.34 10.31
N SER A 164 -17.89 -6.19 10.27
CA SER A 164 -17.67 -5.38 9.07
C SER A 164 -16.55 -5.91 8.18
N ASN A 165 -15.58 -6.67 8.72
CA ASN A 165 -14.43 -7.13 7.96
C ASN A 165 -14.86 -7.99 6.77
N TRP A 166 -14.27 -7.69 5.59
CA TRP A 166 -14.48 -8.37 4.31
C TRP A 166 -15.91 -8.27 3.76
N ARG A 167 -16.70 -7.28 4.22
CA ARG A 167 -18.11 -7.14 3.84
C ARG A 167 -18.43 -5.95 2.97
N TRP A 168 -17.54 -4.97 2.87
CA TRP A 168 -17.80 -3.82 2.00
C TRP A 168 -18.06 -4.28 0.55
N ARG A 169 -19.03 -3.66 -0.07
CA ARG A 169 -19.36 -3.85 -1.48
C ARG A 169 -19.68 -2.52 -2.10
N MET A 170 -19.13 -2.29 -3.29
CA MET A 170 -19.46 -1.12 -4.08
C MET A 170 -20.94 -1.13 -4.47
N LEU A 171 -21.60 0.01 -4.34
CA LEU A 171 -23.00 0.16 -4.71
C LEU A 171 -23.17 0.12 -6.23
N PRO A 172 -24.28 -0.43 -6.77
CA PRO A 172 -24.59 -0.34 -8.17
C PRO A 172 -24.56 1.11 -8.67
N GLY A 173 -23.94 1.33 -9.82
CA GLY A 173 -23.82 2.66 -10.43
C GLY A 173 -22.75 3.58 -9.84
N ALA A 174 -22.03 3.18 -8.78
CA ALA A 174 -20.92 3.97 -8.25
C ALA A 174 -19.74 4.06 -9.23
N ALA A 175 -19.44 2.98 -9.96
CA ALA A 175 -18.50 2.99 -11.07
C ALA A 175 -19.22 3.48 -12.34
N ASN A 176 -19.31 4.78 -12.49
CA ASN A 176 -19.99 5.44 -13.61
C ASN A 176 -18.99 6.11 -14.57
N ASP A 177 -19.49 6.63 -15.69
CA ASP A 177 -18.66 7.25 -16.74
C ASP A 177 -17.91 8.50 -16.21
N VAL A 178 -18.45 9.21 -15.24
CA VAL A 178 -17.78 10.38 -14.63
C VAL A 178 -16.54 9.93 -13.85
N LEU A 179 -16.67 8.88 -13.06
CA LEU A 179 -15.54 8.29 -12.34
C LEU A 179 -14.51 7.71 -13.33
N ALA A 180 -14.95 7.00 -14.35
CA ALA A 180 -14.07 6.46 -15.38
C ALA A 180 -13.28 7.57 -16.09
N ALA A 181 -13.93 8.67 -16.45
CA ALA A 181 -13.26 9.82 -17.05
C ALA A 181 -12.25 10.49 -16.09
N LYS A 182 -12.58 10.60 -14.79
CA LYS A 182 -11.65 11.11 -13.77
C LYS A 182 -10.40 10.23 -13.71
N ILE A 183 -10.56 8.91 -13.61
CA ILE A 183 -9.44 7.96 -13.53
C ILE A 183 -8.60 8.01 -14.81
N ALA A 184 -9.22 7.99 -15.98
CA ALA A 184 -8.51 8.11 -17.26
C ALA A 184 -7.69 9.40 -17.35
N GLY A 185 -8.25 10.52 -16.88
CA GLY A 185 -7.54 11.79 -16.83
C GLY A 185 -6.33 11.78 -15.88
N LEU A 186 -6.43 11.14 -14.72
CA LEU A 186 -5.32 10.96 -13.78
C LEU A 186 -4.21 10.10 -14.42
N THR A 187 -4.58 8.98 -15.02
CA THR A 187 -3.65 8.03 -15.67
C THR A 187 -2.90 8.69 -16.83
N ALA A 188 -3.63 9.44 -17.68
CA ALA A 188 -3.04 10.14 -18.81
C ALA A 188 -2.04 11.23 -18.37
N ARG A 189 -2.36 12.04 -17.34
CA ARG A 189 -1.43 13.05 -16.81
C ARG A 189 -0.14 12.46 -16.25
N ALA A 190 -0.22 11.25 -15.72
CA ALA A 190 0.93 10.54 -15.18
C ALA A 190 1.70 9.70 -16.23
N ASN A 191 1.31 9.74 -17.52
CA ASN A 191 1.85 8.91 -18.59
C ASN A 191 1.87 7.40 -18.27
N ARG A 192 0.80 6.92 -17.61
CA ARG A 192 0.63 5.51 -17.22
C ARG A 192 -0.37 4.79 -18.16
N VAL A 193 -0.26 4.99 -19.44
CA VAL A 193 -1.07 4.38 -20.51
C VAL A 193 -0.25 3.40 -21.32
#